data_52e66c1ae363e2c0712234e63a778d43
#
_entry.id   52e66c1ae363e2c0712234e63a778d43
#
_cell.length_a   1.000
_cell.length_b   1.000
_cell.length_c   1.000
_cell.angle_alpha   90.00
_cell.angle_beta   90.00
_cell.angle_gamma   90.00
#
_symmetry.space_group_name_H-M   'P 1'
#
loop_
_entity.id
_entity.type
_entity.pdbx_description
1 polymer ?
#
loop_
_entity_poly.entity_id
_entity_poly.type
_entity_poly.pdbx_seq_one_letter_code
_entity_poly.pdbx_strand_id
1 'polypeptide(L)'
;MISVGIVGGTGYTGVELLRLLLRHPNVQVSVLTSRTEDGRRVDDMFPSLRGHTELKYSDLNIDELKKCDVVFFATPHGVAMKHAEELVAANTKVIDLAADFRLQDLKQFEKWYGMQHACPELLKDSVYGLSELNREQIKQANVIGNPGCYPTTVQLGLAPLFKQNDTLVKPESIIIDAKSGVSGAGRKASLGMIYSENADNFKAYGVAGHRHHPEIVEALENISGLKEVFNHILFVPHLVPMIRGMLSTIYVDLTDAGEAADVQS
;
A
#
# COMPACT_ATOMS: atom_id res chain seq x y z
N MET A 1 12.13 16.94 -16.28
CA MET A 1 10.85 16.73 -15.58
C MET A 1 10.56 15.24 -15.68
N ILE A 2 10.20 14.59 -14.60
CA ILE A 2 9.94 13.14 -14.55
C ILE A 2 8.57 12.88 -15.18
N SER A 3 8.55 12.05 -16.22
CA SER A 3 7.30 11.61 -16.88
C SER A 3 6.65 10.47 -16.11
N VAL A 4 5.37 10.61 -15.77
CA VAL A 4 4.65 9.65 -14.94
C VAL A 4 3.41 9.11 -15.66
N GLY A 5 3.28 7.77 -15.64
CA GLY A 5 2.07 7.06 -15.99
C GLY A 5 1.29 6.61 -14.75
N ILE A 6 -0.05 6.69 -14.81
CA ILE A 6 -0.93 6.17 -13.75
C ILE A 6 -1.91 5.17 -14.37
N VAL A 7 -1.83 3.93 -13.95
CA VAL A 7 -2.79 2.88 -14.34
C VAL A 7 -3.87 2.77 -13.27
N GLY A 8 -5.14 2.95 -13.64
CA GLY A 8 -6.26 2.89 -12.70
C GLY A 8 -6.62 4.23 -12.04
N GLY A 9 -6.61 5.31 -12.81
CA GLY A 9 -6.83 6.69 -12.33
C GLY A 9 -8.23 7.03 -11.81
N THR A 10 -9.22 6.12 -11.90
CA THR A 10 -10.60 6.36 -11.48
C THR A 10 -10.92 5.95 -10.04
N GLY A 11 -10.03 5.19 -9.39
CA GLY A 11 -10.13 4.81 -7.98
C GLY A 11 -9.73 5.95 -7.03
N TYR A 12 -10.06 5.82 -5.74
CA TYR A 12 -9.65 6.81 -4.73
C TYR A 12 -8.13 6.98 -4.67
N THR A 13 -7.38 5.88 -4.71
CA THR A 13 -5.91 5.93 -4.72
C THR A 13 -5.37 6.65 -5.95
N GLY A 14 -5.93 6.35 -7.14
CA GLY A 14 -5.50 6.99 -8.39
C GLY A 14 -5.76 8.49 -8.42
N VAL A 15 -6.94 8.96 -7.97
CA VAL A 15 -7.24 10.39 -7.94
C VAL A 15 -6.42 11.14 -6.88
N GLU A 16 -6.15 10.53 -5.72
CA GLU A 16 -5.29 11.16 -4.71
C GLU A 16 -3.83 11.25 -5.19
N LEU A 17 -3.32 10.20 -5.83
CA LEU A 17 -2.02 10.23 -6.47
C LEU A 17 -1.93 11.35 -7.51
N LEU A 18 -2.91 11.44 -8.40
CA LEU A 18 -2.98 12.49 -9.41
C LEU A 18 -3.00 13.88 -8.77
N ARG A 19 -3.81 14.10 -7.73
CA ARG A 19 -3.89 15.37 -6.99
C ARG A 19 -2.53 15.79 -6.41
N LEU A 20 -1.74 14.83 -5.91
CA LEU A 20 -0.41 15.07 -5.38
C LEU A 20 0.61 15.37 -6.49
N LEU A 21 0.60 14.57 -7.55
CA LEU A 21 1.56 14.68 -8.64
C LEU A 21 1.37 15.95 -9.48
N LEU A 22 0.13 16.40 -9.69
CA LEU A 22 -0.16 17.67 -10.38
C LEU A 22 0.43 18.91 -9.68
N ARG A 23 0.77 18.80 -8.40
CA ARG A 23 1.41 19.86 -7.61
C ARG A 23 2.91 19.66 -7.42
N HIS A 24 3.44 18.54 -7.89
CA HIS A 24 4.85 18.21 -7.71
C HIS A 24 5.72 18.98 -8.73
N PRO A 25 6.72 19.77 -8.31
CA PRO A 25 7.43 20.69 -9.19
C PRO A 25 8.25 20.01 -10.29
N ASN A 26 8.62 18.74 -10.11
CA ASN A 26 9.50 18.02 -11.02
C ASN A 26 8.80 16.88 -11.77
N VAL A 27 7.46 16.81 -11.72
CA VAL A 27 6.69 15.70 -12.30
C VAL A 27 5.72 16.22 -13.35
N GLN A 28 5.57 15.46 -14.43
CA GLN A 28 4.52 15.60 -15.42
C GLN A 28 3.77 14.28 -15.54
N VAL A 29 2.47 14.28 -15.27
CA VAL A 29 1.62 13.12 -15.57
C VAL A 29 1.32 13.12 -17.05
N SER A 30 1.82 12.10 -17.76
CA SER A 30 1.73 12.00 -19.23
C SER A 30 0.68 10.98 -19.69
N VAL A 31 0.47 9.92 -18.90
CA VAL A 31 -0.48 8.84 -19.20
C VAL A 31 -1.36 8.58 -17.98
N LEU A 32 -2.66 8.53 -18.21
CA LEU A 32 -3.65 8.21 -17.18
C LEU A 32 -4.69 7.24 -17.75
N THR A 33 -4.75 6.02 -17.22
CA THR A 33 -5.60 5.00 -17.82
C THR A 33 -6.83 4.65 -16.98
N SER A 34 -7.89 4.23 -17.68
CA SER A 34 -9.10 3.66 -17.12
C SER A 34 -9.69 2.64 -18.07
N ARG A 35 -10.29 1.57 -17.54
CA ARG A 35 -10.98 0.55 -18.35
C ARG A 35 -12.36 0.97 -18.85
N THR A 36 -12.95 2.03 -18.32
CA THR A 36 -14.36 2.38 -18.53
C THR A 36 -14.57 3.83 -18.93
N GLU A 37 -13.54 4.66 -18.89
CA GLU A 37 -13.66 6.12 -19.03
C GLU A 37 -12.79 6.68 -20.18
N ASP A 38 -12.49 5.87 -21.19
CA ASP A 38 -11.67 6.30 -22.32
C ASP A 38 -12.20 7.59 -22.95
N GLY A 39 -11.31 8.52 -23.25
CA GLY A 39 -11.61 9.84 -23.82
C GLY A 39 -12.24 10.85 -22.86
N ARG A 40 -12.73 10.44 -21.70
CA ARG A 40 -13.33 11.35 -20.70
C ARG A 40 -12.28 12.21 -20.03
N ARG A 41 -12.58 13.49 -19.83
CA ARG A 41 -11.71 14.39 -19.05
C ARG A 41 -11.73 14.02 -17.57
N VAL A 42 -10.57 14.15 -16.93
CA VAL A 42 -10.41 13.89 -15.49
C VAL A 42 -11.22 14.84 -14.64
N ASP A 43 -11.25 16.11 -15.01
CA ASP A 43 -11.94 17.17 -14.27
C ASP A 43 -13.48 17.15 -14.46
N ASP A 44 -14.00 16.39 -15.43
CA ASP A 44 -15.43 16.06 -15.52
C ASP A 44 -15.83 14.98 -14.51
N MET A 45 -14.91 14.04 -14.23
CA MET A 45 -15.15 13.01 -13.23
C MET A 45 -14.87 13.50 -11.80
N PHE A 46 -13.82 14.30 -11.64
CA PHE A 46 -13.36 14.86 -10.38
C PHE A 46 -13.30 16.39 -10.43
N PRO A 47 -14.43 17.07 -10.18
CA PRO A 47 -14.52 18.53 -10.30
C PRO A 47 -13.52 19.31 -9.44
N SER A 48 -12.99 18.70 -8.37
CA SER A 48 -11.93 19.28 -7.54
C SER A 48 -10.59 19.49 -8.26
N LEU A 49 -10.43 18.87 -9.45
CA LEU A 49 -9.22 19.00 -10.27
C LEU A 49 -9.40 20.00 -11.44
N ARG A 50 -10.52 20.69 -11.54
CA ARG A 50 -10.75 21.74 -12.56
C ARG A 50 -9.70 22.84 -12.46
N GLY A 51 -9.17 23.21 -13.61
CA GLY A 51 -8.10 24.23 -13.72
C GLY A 51 -6.71 23.72 -13.33
N HIS A 52 -6.57 22.47 -12.91
CA HIS A 52 -5.27 21.88 -12.58
C HIS A 52 -4.79 20.89 -13.64
N THR A 53 -5.68 20.36 -14.48
CA THR A 53 -5.33 19.41 -15.54
C THR A 53 -6.39 19.39 -16.65
N GLU A 54 -5.93 19.09 -17.86
CA GLU A 54 -6.78 18.81 -19.03
C GLU A 54 -6.65 17.34 -19.48
N LEU A 55 -6.00 16.51 -18.67
CA LEU A 55 -5.79 15.10 -18.97
C LEU A 55 -7.12 14.38 -19.22
N LYS A 56 -7.07 13.45 -20.16
CA LYS A 56 -8.14 12.51 -20.44
C LYS A 56 -7.70 11.10 -20.06
N TYR A 57 -8.65 10.28 -19.69
CA TYR A 57 -8.40 8.85 -19.54
C TYR A 57 -8.17 8.22 -20.91
N SER A 58 -7.29 7.23 -20.97
CA SER A 58 -7.09 6.35 -22.11
C SER A 58 -7.24 4.89 -21.71
N ASP A 59 -7.40 4.02 -22.66
CA ASP A 59 -7.21 2.59 -22.44
C ASP A 59 -5.76 2.27 -22.08
N LEU A 60 -5.55 1.10 -21.49
CA LEU A 60 -4.21 0.62 -21.13
C LEU A 60 -3.40 0.36 -22.42
N ASN A 61 -2.34 1.12 -22.59
CA ASN A 61 -1.37 0.95 -23.68
C ASN A 61 0.03 0.88 -23.08
N ILE A 62 0.65 -0.30 -23.14
CA ILE A 62 1.97 -0.55 -22.55
C ILE A 62 3.06 0.23 -23.29
N ASP A 63 2.96 0.41 -24.61
CA ASP A 63 3.98 1.16 -25.37
C ASP A 63 3.98 2.66 -25.01
N GLU A 64 2.84 3.22 -24.62
CA GLU A 64 2.80 4.57 -24.08
C GLU A 64 3.37 4.64 -22.64
N LEU A 65 3.11 3.63 -21.83
CA LEU A 65 3.66 3.55 -20.47
C LEU A 65 5.18 3.36 -20.45
N LYS A 66 5.76 2.64 -21.41
CA LYS A 66 7.22 2.51 -21.59
C LYS A 66 7.94 3.83 -21.87
N LYS A 67 7.23 4.87 -22.29
CA LYS A 67 7.81 6.21 -22.50
C LYS A 67 7.87 7.03 -21.21
N CYS A 68 7.29 6.53 -20.11
CA CYS A 68 7.33 7.18 -18.82
C CYS A 68 8.58 6.75 -18.04
N ASP A 69 9.09 7.66 -17.21
CA ASP A 69 10.17 7.33 -16.27
C ASP A 69 9.66 6.45 -15.12
N VAL A 70 8.41 6.66 -14.70
CA VAL A 70 7.77 5.95 -13.60
C VAL A 70 6.30 5.65 -13.93
N VAL A 71 5.86 4.43 -13.62
CA VAL A 71 4.45 4.03 -13.73
C VAL A 71 3.93 3.58 -12.39
N PHE A 72 2.83 4.18 -11.95
CA PHE A 72 2.07 3.78 -10.78
C PHE A 72 0.89 2.88 -11.16
N PHE A 73 0.74 1.77 -10.45
CA PHE A 73 -0.42 0.89 -10.59
C PHE A 73 -1.38 1.09 -9.40
N ALA A 74 -2.44 1.87 -9.62
CA ALA A 74 -3.55 2.06 -8.68
C ALA A 74 -4.72 1.12 -9.03
N THR A 75 -4.41 -0.15 -9.21
CA THR A 75 -5.26 -1.19 -9.80
C THR A 75 -5.68 -2.24 -8.76
N PRO A 76 -6.63 -3.13 -9.08
CA PRO A 76 -6.79 -4.37 -8.33
C PRO A 76 -5.52 -5.22 -8.36
N HIS A 77 -5.39 -6.15 -7.39
CA HIS A 77 -4.29 -7.11 -7.35
C HIS A 77 -4.20 -7.95 -8.63
N GLY A 78 -3.00 -8.36 -9.01
CA GLY A 78 -2.75 -9.18 -10.17
C GLY A 78 -2.68 -8.41 -11.50
N VAL A 79 -2.60 -7.08 -11.48
CA VAL A 79 -2.45 -6.26 -12.70
C VAL A 79 -1.00 -5.82 -12.89
N ALA A 80 -0.38 -5.24 -11.88
CA ALA A 80 0.99 -4.73 -11.98
C ALA A 80 1.98 -5.84 -12.35
N MET A 81 1.91 -7.00 -11.71
CA MET A 81 2.81 -8.13 -11.96
C MET A 81 2.74 -8.70 -13.38
N LYS A 82 1.68 -8.41 -14.16
CA LYS A 82 1.57 -8.86 -15.56
C LYS A 82 2.32 -7.98 -16.55
N HIS A 83 2.64 -6.75 -16.15
CA HIS A 83 3.25 -5.74 -17.01
C HIS A 83 4.59 -5.24 -16.50
N ALA A 84 4.95 -5.57 -15.25
CA ALA A 84 6.14 -5.05 -14.61
C ALA A 84 7.44 -5.44 -15.34
N GLU A 85 7.58 -6.71 -15.78
CA GLU A 85 8.77 -7.16 -16.50
C GLU A 85 9.01 -6.35 -17.79
N GLU A 86 7.94 -6.13 -18.56
CA GLU A 86 8.00 -5.40 -19.82
C GLU A 86 8.35 -3.91 -19.63
N LEU A 87 7.83 -3.29 -18.57
CA LEU A 87 8.14 -1.91 -18.21
C LEU A 87 9.58 -1.76 -17.70
N VAL A 88 10.01 -2.64 -16.82
CA VAL A 88 11.38 -2.65 -16.28
C VAL A 88 12.39 -2.88 -17.38
N ALA A 89 12.11 -3.78 -18.33
CA ALA A 89 12.96 -4.00 -19.52
C ALA A 89 13.09 -2.75 -20.41
N ALA A 90 12.12 -1.84 -20.36
CA ALA A 90 12.14 -0.55 -21.01
C ALA A 90 12.77 0.58 -20.15
N ASN A 91 13.36 0.26 -19.01
CA ASN A 91 13.90 1.19 -17.99
C ASN A 91 12.83 2.09 -17.34
N THR A 92 11.56 1.69 -17.34
CA THR A 92 10.49 2.36 -16.64
C THR A 92 10.38 1.79 -15.22
N LYS A 93 10.46 2.64 -14.20
CA LYS A 93 10.26 2.21 -12.81
C LYS A 93 8.78 1.92 -12.54
N VAL A 94 8.51 0.87 -11.76
CA VAL A 94 7.15 0.44 -11.42
C VAL A 94 6.90 0.65 -9.92
N ILE A 95 5.81 1.34 -9.59
CA ILE A 95 5.33 1.47 -8.21
C ILE A 95 3.93 0.85 -8.14
N ASP A 96 3.84 -0.29 -7.48
CA ASP A 96 2.58 -0.99 -7.28
C ASP A 96 1.91 -0.56 -5.98
N LEU A 97 0.72 0.04 -6.10
CA LEU A 97 -0.11 0.42 -4.95
C LEU A 97 -1.05 -0.71 -4.51
N ALA A 98 -1.11 -1.80 -5.30
CA ALA A 98 -1.81 -3.03 -4.94
C ALA A 98 -0.94 -3.90 -4.02
N ALA A 99 -0.98 -5.21 -4.16
CA ALA A 99 -0.24 -6.09 -3.27
C ALA A 99 0.73 -7.04 -4.00
N ASP A 100 0.90 -6.83 -5.30
CA ASP A 100 1.62 -7.78 -6.15
C ASP A 100 3.10 -7.89 -5.74
N PHE A 101 3.68 -6.82 -5.18
CA PHE A 101 5.09 -6.76 -4.80
C PHE A 101 5.33 -6.48 -3.30
N ARG A 102 4.37 -6.82 -2.42
CA ARG A 102 4.51 -6.59 -0.97
C ARG A 102 5.13 -7.77 -0.23
N LEU A 103 4.67 -8.99 -0.54
CA LEU A 103 5.10 -10.22 0.10
C LEU A 103 6.20 -10.88 -0.73
N GLN A 104 7.32 -11.21 -0.13
CA GLN A 104 8.41 -11.95 -0.77
C GLN A 104 8.12 -13.46 -0.79
N ASP A 105 7.34 -13.97 0.17
CA ASP A 105 6.91 -15.36 0.21
C ASP A 105 5.77 -15.62 -0.77
N LEU A 106 6.09 -16.27 -1.90
CA LEU A 106 5.14 -16.65 -2.94
C LEU A 106 4.00 -17.54 -2.43
N LYS A 107 4.27 -18.42 -1.45
CA LYS A 107 3.23 -19.29 -0.88
C LYS A 107 2.23 -18.48 -0.08
N GLN A 108 2.70 -17.48 0.69
CA GLN A 108 1.82 -16.56 1.39
C GLN A 108 1.04 -15.70 0.41
N PHE A 109 1.67 -15.20 -0.65
CA PHE A 109 0.96 -14.46 -1.70
C PHE A 109 -0.16 -15.30 -2.31
N GLU A 110 0.13 -16.52 -2.78
CA GLU A 110 -0.87 -17.42 -3.38
C GLU A 110 -2.01 -17.74 -2.40
N LYS A 111 -1.69 -18.03 -1.15
CA LYS A 111 -2.67 -18.35 -0.09
C LYS A 111 -3.64 -17.19 0.14
N TRP A 112 -3.14 -15.95 0.22
CA TRP A 112 -3.94 -14.81 0.64
C TRP A 112 -4.62 -14.06 -0.51
N TYR A 113 -4.07 -14.15 -1.72
CA TYR A 113 -4.61 -13.48 -2.91
C TYR A 113 -5.30 -14.43 -3.89
N GLY A 114 -5.14 -15.75 -3.70
CA GLY A 114 -5.83 -16.78 -4.50
C GLY A 114 -5.37 -16.84 -5.95
N MET A 115 -4.15 -16.41 -6.24
CA MET A 115 -3.58 -16.39 -7.58
C MET A 115 -2.07 -16.65 -7.55
N GLN A 116 -1.54 -17.23 -8.64
CA GLN A 116 -0.10 -17.36 -8.82
C GLN A 116 0.51 -16.01 -9.20
N HIS A 117 1.73 -15.75 -8.71
CA HIS A 117 2.47 -14.54 -9.06
C HIS A 117 2.98 -14.63 -10.51
N ALA A 118 2.71 -13.61 -11.33
CA ALA A 118 3.01 -13.64 -12.76
C ALA A 118 4.50 -13.43 -13.08
N CYS A 119 5.26 -12.77 -12.19
CA CYS A 119 6.69 -12.48 -12.37
C CYS A 119 7.49 -12.71 -11.07
N PRO A 120 7.64 -13.97 -10.62
CA PRO A 120 8.28 -14.31 -9.34
C PRO A 120 9.77 -13.92 -9.29
N GLU A 121 10.45 -13.90 -10.41
CA GLU A 121 11.87 -13.50 -10.45
C GLU A 121 12.03 -12.01 -10.19
N LEU A 122 11.16 -11.18 -10.77
CA LEU A 122 11.18 -9.73 -10.52
C LEU A 122 10.77 -9.37 -9.09
N LEU A 123 9.95 -10.20 -8.45
CA LEU A 123 9.56 -10.03 -7.05
C LEU A 123 10.78 -10.06 -6.12
N LYS A 124 11.77 -10.90 -6.39
CA LYS A 124 13.01 -11.00 -5.57
C LYS A 124 13.81 -9.70 -5.53
N ASP A 125 13.74 -8.91 -6.61
CA ASP A 125 14.46 -7.65 -6.76
C ASP A 125 13.59 -6.44 -6.38
N SER A 126 12.32 -6.68 -6.01
CA SER A 126 11.42 -5.61 -5.59
C SER A 126 11.73 -5.11 -4.19
N VAL A 127 11.47 -3.83 -3.95
CA VAL A 127 11.68 -3.19 -2.66
C VAL A 127 10.35 -2.85 -2.01
N TYR A 128 10.22 -3.19 -0.75
CA TYR A 128 9.07 -2.78 0.07
C TYR A 128 9.11 -1.27 0.34
N GLY A 129 8.09 -0.56 -0.11
CA GLY A 129 8.08 0.88 -0.33
C GLY A 129 7.76 1.73 0.91
N LEU A 130 8.09 1.30 2.14
CA LEU A 130 7.97 2.16 3.31
C LEU A 130 9.16 3.12 3.38
N SER A 131 8.94 4.36 2.95
CA SER A 131 9.99 5.37 2.72
C SER A 131 10.78 5.71 3.97
N GLU A 132 10.18 5.63 5.14
CA GLU A 132 10.78 5.93 6.43
C GLU A 132 11.86 4.90 6.81
N LEU A 133 11.71 3.67 6.34
CA LEU A 133 12.60 2.57 6.67
C LEU A 133 13.54 2.19 5.53
N ASN A 134 13.07 2.27 4.27
CA ASN A 134 13.75 1.71 3.11
C ASN A 134 14.14 2.76 2.06
N ARG A 135 14.35 4.02 2.47
CA ARG A 135 14.60 5.16 1.57
C ARG A 135 15.74 4.91 0.57
N GLU A 136 16.86 4.38 1.02
CA GLU A 136 18.03 4.19 0.16
C GLU A 136 17.83 3.03 -0.84
N GLN A 137 17.18 1.97 -0.42
CA GLN A 137 16.81 0.85 -1.29
C GLN A 137 15.79 1.30 -2.36
N ILE A 138 14.78 2.11 -1.97
CA ILE A 138 13.75 2.65 -2.87
C ILE A 138 14.39 3.50 -3.99
N LYS A 139 15.41 4.30 -3.69
CA LYS A 139 16.12 5.10 -4.71
C LYS A 139 16.71 4.24 -5.83
N GLN A 140 17.19 3.06 -5.50
CA GLN A 140 17.85 2.13 -6.43
C GLN A 140 16.88 1.15 -7.10
N ALA A 141 15.68 0.97 -6.55
CA ALA A 141 14.72 0.00 -7.01
C ALA A 141 14.15 0.31 -8.40
N ASN A 142 13.91 -0.75 -9.18
CA ASN A 142 13.11 -0.67 -10.40
C ASN A 142 11.64 -1.03 -10.14
N VAL A 143 11.37 -1.84 -9.12
CA VAL A 143 10.01 -2.20 -8.69
C VAL A 143 9.85 -1.92 -7.21
N ILE A 144 8.79 -1.23 -6.86
CA ILE A 144 8.45 -0.85 -5.49
C ILE A 144 7.05 -1.34 -5.16
N GLY A 145 6.94 -2.21 -4.17
CA GLY A 145 5.66 -2.61 -3.58
C GLY A 145 5.22 -1.63 -2.50
N ASN A 146 4.28 -0.74 -2.80
CA ASN A 146 3.80 0.23 -1.81
C ASN A 146 3.05 -0.48 -0.67
N PRO A 147 3.37 -0.20 0.60
CA PRO A 147 2.77 -0.86 1.76
C PRO A 147 1.24 -0.79 1.80
N GLY A 148 0.63 -1.80 2.40
CA GLY A 148 -0.77 -1.73 2.82
C GLY A 148 -0.98 -0.68 3.91
N CYS A 149 -2.20 -0.15 4.00
CA CYS A 149 -2.51 0.93 4.94
C CYS A 149 -2.34 0.52 6.41
N TYR A 150 -2.83 -0.64 6.81
CA TYR A 150 -2.61 -1.14 8.17
C TYR A 150 -1.15 -1.53 8.44
N PRO A 151 -0.46 -2.26 7.55
CA PRO A 151 0.96 -2.53 7.73
C PRO A 151 1.80 -1.27 7.92
N THR A 152 1.48 -0.18 7.21
CA THR A 152 2.15 1.12 7.39
C THR A 152 2.01 1.64 8.82
N THR A 153 0.78 1.65 9.38
CA THR A 153 0.57 2.16 10.75
C THR A 153 1.27 1.31 11.80
N VAL A 154 1.25 -0.02 11.61
CA VAL A 154 1.87 -0.97 12.54
C VAL A 154 3.39 -0.85 12.53
N GLN A 155 3.98 -0.83 11.34
CA GLN A 155 5.44 -0.73 11.20
C GLN A 155 5.97 0.59 11.75
N LEU A 156 5.32 1.71 11.44
CA LEU A 156 5.75 3.01 11.96
C LEU A 156 5.59 3.11 13.49
N GLY A 157 4.56 2.48 14.05
CA GLY A 157 4.35 2.44 15.49
C GLY A 157 5.35 1.56 16.23
N LEU A 158 5.78 0.44 15.64
CA LEU A 158 6.64 -0.55 16.28
C LEU A 158 8.13 -0.42 15.91
N ALA A 159 8.46 0.15 14.75
CA ALA A 159 9.84 0.25 14.27
C ALA A 159 10.82 0.84 15.29
N PRO A 160 10.47 1.90 16.05
CA PRO A 160 11.38 2.44 17.06
C PRO A 160 11.76 1.42 18.15
N LEU A 161 10.85 0.49 18.47
CA LEU A 161 11.04 -0.51 19.52
C LEU A 161 11.90 -1.70 19.08
N PHE A 162 12.04 -1.91 17.76
CA PHE A 162 12.83 -3.01 17.19
C PHE A 162 14.16 -2.58 16.55
N LYS A 163 14.40 -1.30 16.34
CA LYS A 163 15.66 -0.80 15.74
C LYS A 163 16.85 -0.77 16.69
N GLN A 164 16.64 -1.06 17.97
CA GLN A 164 17.70 -1.15 18.96
C GLN A 164 18.20 -2.60 19.02
N ASN A 165 19.49 -2.78 19.31
CA ASN A 165 20.14 -4.11 19.37
C ASN A 165 19.52 -5.08 20.37
N ASP A 166 18.70 -4.56 21.31
CA ASP A 166 17.90 -5.32 22.25
C ASP A 166 16.41 -5.08 21.97
N THR A 167 15.64 -6.16 21.86
CA THR A 167 14.19 -6.08 21.65
C THR A 167 13.54 -5.51 22.92
N LEU A 168 12.98 -4.31 22.83
CA LEU A 168 12.33 -3.65 23.98
C LEU A 168 10.96 -4.22 24.30
N VAL A 169 10.37 -4.99 23.39
CA VAL A 169 9.03 -5.56 23.52
C VAL A 169 9.05 -7.07 23.32
N LYS A 170 8.11 -7.77 23.93
CA LYS A 170 7.89 -9.21 23.72
C LYS A 170 7.08 -9.40 22.45
N PRO A 171 7.64 -9.96 21.36
CA PRO A 171 6.94 -10.08 20.07
C PRO A 171 5.61 -10.83 20.14
N GLU A 172 5.54 -11.84 21.00
CA GLU A 172 4.37 -12.68 21.23
C GLU A 172 3.21 -11.96 21.94
N SER A 173 3.46 -10.81 22.56
CA SER A 173 2.45 -10.03 23.27
C SER A 173 1.73 -9.00 22.40
N ILE A 174 2.14 -8.83 21.15
CA ILE A 174 1.66 -7.75 20.30
C ILE A 174 0.17 -7.93 19.96
N ILE A 175 -0.64 -6.94 20.36
CA ILE A 175 -2.05 -6.83 20.00
C ILE A 175 -2.26 -5.54 19.25
N ILE A 176 -2.85 -5.63 18.04
CA ILE A 176 -3.11 -4.52 17.14
C ILE A 176 -4.61 -4.33 17.01
N ASP A 177 -5.14 -3.31 17.64
CA ASP A 177 -6.53 -2.89 17.56
C ASP A 177 -6.64 -1.68 16.62
N ALA A 178 -7.00 -1.91 15.36
CA ALA A 178 -6.92 -0.93 14.29
C ALA A 178 -8.30 -0.46 13.82
N LYS A 179 -8.42 0.83 13.54
CA LYS A 179 -9.63 1.51 13.09
C LYS A 179 -9.38 2.13 11.72
N SER A 180 -10.32 1.99 10.79
CA SER A 180 -10.23 2.57 9.44
C SER A 180 -11.54 3.22 9.02
N GLY A 181 -11.42 4.37 8.39
CA GLY A 181 -12.51 4.98 7.65
C GLY A 181 -12.89 4.17 6.40
N VAL A 182 -14.12 4.37 5.94
CA VAL A 182 -14.74 3.56 4.86
C VAL A 182 -14.07 3.70 3.49
N SER A 183 -13.38 4.82 3.22
CA SER A 183 -12.70 5.03 1.94
C SER A 183 -11.56 4.03 1.68
N GLY A 184 -11.05 3.38 2.74
CA GLY A 184 -10.05 2.30 2.61
C GLY A 184 -10.54 1.09 1.81
N ALA A 185 -11.85 0.87 1.72
CA ALA A 185 -12.44 -0.17 0.88
C ALA A 185 -12.47 0.16 -0.62
N GLY A 186 -12.07 1.38 -1.00
CA GLY A 186 -12.07 1.85 -2.38
C GLY A 186 -13.40 2.46 -2.83
N ARG A 187 -13.45 2.88 -4.11
CA ARG A 187 -14.59 3.63 -4.67
C ARG A 187 -15.74 2.75 -5.14
N LYS A 188 -15.54 1.43 -5.26
CA LYS A 188 -16.57 0.52 -5.74
C LYS A 188 -17.72 0.46 -4.72
N ALA A 189 -18.92 0.84 -5.17
CA ALA A 189 -20.11 0.74 -4.34
C ALA A 189 -20.45 -0.71 -3.98
N SER A 190 -20.73 -0.95 -2.72
CA SER A 190 -21.26 -2.22 -2.21
C SER A 190 -22.17 -1.94 -1.02
N LEU A 191 -23.13 -2.82 -0.76
CA LEU A 191 -24.12 -2.62 0.31
C LEU A 191 -23.43 -2.30 1.66
N GLY A 192 -22.43 -3.08 2.04
CA GLY A 192 -21.70 -2.88 3.29
C GLY A 192 -20.86 -1.61 3.38
N MET A 193 -20.76 -0.81 2.31
CA MET A 193 -19.94 0.41 2.23
C MET A 193 -20.76 1.67 1.94
N ILE A 194 -22.10 1.58 1.83
CA ILE A 194 -22.94 2.76 1.66
C ILE A 194 -23.13 3.50 2.99
N TYR A 195 -23.51 4.76 2.92
CA TYR A 195 -23.62 5.65 4.07
C TYR A 195 -24.58 5.10 5.13
N SER A 196 -25.77 4.63 4.75
CA SER A 196 -26.79 4.10 5.65
C SER A 196 -26.37 2.84 6.42
N GLU A 197 -25.38 2.10 5.93
CA GLU A 197 -24.85 0.91 6.60
C GLU A 197 -23.63 1.20 7.48
N ASN A 198 -23.01 2.35 7.31
CA ASN A 198 -21.78 2.74 8.01
C ASN A 198 -21.93 3.95 8.93
N ALA A 199 -22.92 4.82 8.71
CA ALA A 199 -23.22 5.90 9.63
C ALA A 199 -23.61 5.30 11.00
N ASP A 200 -23.04 5.85 12.08
CA ASP A 200 -23.28 5.42 13.46
C ASP A 200 -23.00 3.93 13.74
N ASN A 201 -22.19 3.28 12.89
CA ASN A 201 -21.84 1.88 13.01
C ASN A 201 -20.32 1.71 13.27
N PHE A 202 -19.98 0.85 14.20
CA PHE A 202 -18.61 0.48 14.54
C PHE A 202 -18.52 -1.04 14.57
N LYS A 203 -17.74 -1.64 13.66
CA LYS A 203 -17.69 -3.09 13.54
C LYS A 203 -16.28 -3.63 13.27
N ALA A 204 -15.91 -4.71 13.96
CA ALA A 204 -14.76 -5.51 13.61
C ALA A 204 -15.00 -6.29 12.30
N TYR A 205 -13.96 -6.49 11.51
CA TYR A 205 -14.01 -7.32 10.31
C TYR A 205 -12.67 -8.07 10.14
N GLY A 206 -12.68 -9.12 9.32
CA GLY A 206 -11.46 -9.90 9.06
C GLY A 206 -10.81 -10.52 10.30
N VAL A 207 -11.58 -10.77 11.38
CA VAL A 207 -11.05 -11.29 12.65
C VAL A 207 -10.48 -12.70 12.50
N ALA A 208 -11.07 -13.53 11.65
CA ALA A 208 -10.57 -14.88 11.35
C ALA A 208 -9.37 -14.89 10.40
N GLY A 209 -8.99 -13.73 9.86
CA GLY A 209 -7.85 -13.54 8.97
C GLY A 209 -8.04 -12.33 8.06
N HIS A 210 -6.98 -11.57 7.90
CA HIS A 210 -6.94 -10.39 7.03
C HIS A 210 -5.68 -10.43 6.17
N ARG A 211 -5.78 -10.02 4.90
CA ARG A 211 -4.64 -10.04 3.94
C ARG A 211 -3.42 -9.23 4.36
N HIS A 212 -3.59 -8.24 5.23
CA HIS A 212 -2.48 -7.48 5.79
C HIS A 212 -1.74 -8.20 6.91
N HIS A 213 -2.28 -9.28 7.48
CA HIS A 213 -1.61 -9.99 8.57
C HIS A 213 -0.24 -10.55 8.14
N PRO A 214 -0.11 -11.34 7.05
CA PRO A 214 1.20 -11.84 6.62
C PRO A 214 2.17 -10.71 6.22
N GLU A 215 1.67 -9.61 5.69
CA GLU A 215 2.49 -8.43 5.37
C GLU A 215 3.04 -7.76 6.65
N ILE A 216 2.24 -7.69 7.73
CA ILE A 216 2.68 -7.18 9.04
C ILE A 216 3.77 -8.11 9.60
N VAL A 217 3.54 -9.42 9.58
CA VAL A 217 4.50 -10.42 10.10
C VAL A 217 5.83 -10.31 9.36
N GLU A 218 5.82 -10.41 8.03
CA GLU A 218 7.03 -10.35 7.21
C GLU A 218 7.80 -9.03 7.41
N ALA A 219 7.07 -7.91 7.49
CA ALA A 219 7.68 -6.60 7.68
C ALA A 219 8.32 -6.46 9.08
N LEU A 220 7.68 -6.93 10.14
CA LEU A 220 8.25 -6.91 11.49
C LEU A 220 9.46 -7.85 11.62
N GLU A 221 9.42 -9.01 10.97
CA GLU A 221 10.58 -9.89 10.88
C GLU A 221 11.78 -9.21 10.21
N ASN A 222 11.52 -8.43 9.14
CA ASN A 222 12.58 -7.71 8.43
C ASN A 222 13.14 -6.52 9.24
N ILE A 223 12.28 -5.82 10.01
CA ILE A 223 12.70 -4.70 10.86
C ILE A 223 13.51 -5.17 12.06
N SER A 224 13.05 -6.23 12.72
CA SER A 224 13.65 -6.73 13.96
C SER A 224 14.83 -7.69 13.75
N GLY A 225 14.88 -8.37 12.60
CA GLY A 225 15.78 -9.49 12.34
C GLY A 225 15.35 -10.81 12.99
N LEU A 226 14.26 -10.80 13.78
CA LEU A 226 13.71 -12.00 14.42
C LEU A 226 12.81 -12.75 13.43
N LYS A 227 12.86 -14.09 13.46
CA LYS A 227 12.05 -14.92 12.56
C LYS A 227 11.08 -15.82 13.35
N GLU A 228 9.90 -16.04 12.77
CA GLU A 228 8.87 -16.96 13.29
C GLU A 228 8.26 -16.58 14.65
N VAL A 229 8.61 -15.43 15.22
CA VAL A 229 8.11 -14.97 16.53
C VAL A 229 6.83 -14.13 16.44
N PHE A 230 6.51 -13.61 15.27
CA PHE A 230 5.36 -12.72 15.04
C PHE A 230 4.07 -13.42 14.60
N ASN A 231 4.08 -14.74 14.45
CA ASN A 231 2.93 -15.52 13.99
C ASN A 231 1.71 -15.45 14.94
N HIS A 232 1.93 -15.07 16.19
CA HIS A 232 0.89 -14.97 17.23
C HIS A 232 0.29 -13.56 17.37
N ILE A 233 0.71 -12.60 16.54
CA ILE A 233 0.15 -11.24 16.56
C ILE A 233 -1.37 -11.30 16.41
N LEU A 234 -2.08 -10.70 17.36
CA LEU A 234 -3.51 -10.48 17.26
C LEU A 234 -3.75 -9.16 16.52
N PHE A 235 -4.28 -9.25 15.30
CA PHE A 235 -4.64 -8.09 14.48
C PHE A 235 -6.14 -8.06 14.24
N VAL A 236 -6.81 -7.05 14.76
CA VAL A 236 -8.26 -6.88 14.63
C VAL A 236 -8.57 -5.51 14.00
N PRO A 237 -8.86 -5.46 12.70
CA PRO A 237 -9.29 -4.23 12.06
C PRO A 237 -10.78 -3.94 12.31
N HIS A 238 -11.10 -2.65 12.45
CA HIS A 238 -12.46 -2.15 12.61
C HIS A 238 -12.79 -1.13 11.53
N LEU A 239 -14.02 -1.16 11.04
CA LEU A 239 -14.58 -0.10 10.23
C LEU A 239 -15.32 0.86 11.15
N VAL A 240 -15.00 2.15 11.00
CA VAL A 240 -15.60 3.23 11.82
C VAL A 240 -16.35 4.22 10.94
N PRO A 241 -17.35 4.97 11.47
CA PRO A 241 -18.20 5.89 10.71
C PRO A 241 -17.46 7.18 10.33
N MET A 242 -16.32 7.02 9.69
CA MET A 242 -15.49 8.10 9.15
C MET A 242 -15.25 7.86 7.67
N ILE A 243 -15.05 8.94 6.91
CA ILE A 243 -14.71 8.80 5.49
C ILE A 243 -13.25 8.37 5.33
N ARG A 244 -12.31 9.08 5.95
CA ARG A 244 -10.87 8.89 5.80
C ARG A 244 -10.18 8.80 7.15
N GLY A 245 -9.01 8.22 7.14
CA GLY A 245 -8.13 8.11 8.29
C GLY A 245 -7.99 6.70 8.80
N MET A 246 -6.92 6.48 9.55
CA MET A 246 -6.60 5.21 10.17
C MET A 246 -5.92 5.47 11.52
N LEU A 247 -6.33 4.71 12.53
CA LEU A 247 -5.73 4.70 13.86
C LEU A 247 -5.46 3.26 14.25
N SER A 248 -4.23 2.95 14.59
CA SER A 248 -3.88 1.67 15.23
C SER A 248 -3.46 1.93 16.68
N THR A 249 -4.15 1.28 17.61
CA THR A 249 -3.72 1.19 19.01
C THR A 249 -2.99 -0.14 19.16
N ILE A 250 -1.75 -0.09 19.60
CA ILE A 250 -0.91 -1.28 19.69
C ILE A 250 -0.53 -1.48 21.16
N TYR A 251 -0.81 -2.65 21.68
CA TYR A 251 -0.50 -3.05 23.05
C TYR A 251 0.67 -4.03 22.99
N VAL A 252 1.64 -3.85 23.87
CA VAL A 252 2.84 -4.68 23.95
C VAL A 252 3.26 -4.85 25.42
N ASP A 253 3.79 -6.00 25.76
CA ASP A 253 4.53 -6.19 27.01
C ASP A 253 6.00 -5.84 26.78
N LEU A 254 6.61 -5.17 27.76
CA LEU A 254 8.03 -4.86 27.71
C LEU A 254 8.89 -6.07 28.12
N THR A 255 10.09 -6.14 27.55
CA THR A 255 11.17 -6.99 28.10
C THR A 255 11.82 -6.29 29.29
N ASP A 256 12.70 -6.98 30.02
CA ASP A 256 13.49 -6.36 31.12
C ASP A 256 14.32 -5.17 30.62
N ALA A 257 14.83 -5.26 29.39
CA ALA A 257 15.53 -4.16 28.71
C ALA A 257 14.56 -3.00 28.37
N GLY A 258 13.33 -3.31 27.98
CA GLY A 258 12.29 -2.32 27.72
C GLY A 258 11.80 -1.61 28.96
N GLU A 259 11.67 -2.31 30.08
CA GLU A 259 11.31 -1.72 31.38
C GLU A 259 12.40 -0.76 31.89
N ALA A 260 13.67 -1.07 31.59
CA ALA A 260 14.81 -0.23 31.97
C ALA A 260 15.02 0.97 31.02
N ALA A 261 14.41 0.94 29.82
CA ALA A 261 14.55 1.98 28.83
C ALA A 261 13.50 3.08 29.04
N ASP A 262 13.88 4.33 28.74
CA ASP A 262 12.90 5.42 28.58
C ASP A 262 12.26 5.33 27.20
N VAL A 263 11.14 4.63 27.11
CA VAL A 263 10.44 4.37 25.85
C VAL A 263 9.67 5.63 25.35
N GLN A 264 9.57 6.68 26.18
CA GLN A 264 8.87 7.92 25.82
C GLN A 264 9.80 9.01 25.29
N SER A 265 11.10 8.86 25.48
CA SER A 265 12.12 9.79 24.97
C SER A 265 12.52 9.48 23.54
#